data_5c0b62ffd9a8fe55531a449277e2e98b
#
_entry.id   5c0b62ffd9a8fe55531a449277e2e98b
#
_cell.length_a   1.000
_cell.length_b   1.000
_cell.length_c   1.000
_cell.angle_alpha   90.00
_cell.angle_beta   90.00
_cell.angle_gamma   90.00
#
_symmetry.space_group_name_H-M   'P 1'
#
loop_
_entity.id
_entity.type
_entity.pdbx_description
1 polymer ?
#
loop_
_entity_poly.entity_id
_entity_poly.type
_entity_poly.pdbx_seq_one_letter_code
_entity_poly.pdbx_strand_id
1 'polypeptide(L)'
;MSRRKAPTPSADVAAPPIRAIQPPAPARGVGGERAVMFQPRQLIAAETDEQAIEAWLLQCSSAATAANYRKDADRFLMWIKTRDRDLRTLVVEDLAAYSSFLSRLDKLAPEDAEQWISSRRWPKTDIRWRPFQGPLSKASQRQALVAIGALLRWLEKTGYVDRSPAALMKIAKVRKRKVDRYLPWEAVGHLLNAADRMPEDNAEQRRYKIRTRFLVCLFSLTGARLSDLPLATMASIHRNPDGLWWWSVTGKGDKDEEVPVPRDLLTEFRIYRASMGLSELPSAGDDSPLVPSLRGGGPAAESTIYVALEKLFKQASSLARETDPDLGDRLEVASPHWLRHTALTRQADMKMDLRWIQANARHEDINTTMGYLHQDDRDRHRETDRVMKLNKE
;
A
#
# COMPACT_ATOMS: atom_id res chain seq x y z
N MET A 1 61.95 -27.81 15.89
CA MET A 1 62.67 -27.94 14.63
C MET A 1 61.71 -28.14 13.47
N SER A 2 61.97 -27.55 12.39
CA SER A 2 61.30 -27.55 11.07
C SER A 2 60.33 -26.43 10.80
N ARG A 3 60.84 -25.34 10.25
CA ARG A 3 60.12 -24.24 9.61
C ARG A 3 59.65 -24.72 8.23
N ARG A 4 58.34 -24.65 7.96
CA ARG A 4 57.83 -24.77 6.59
C ARG A 4 57.84 -23.40 5.93
N LYS A 5 58.53 -23.32 4.77
CA LYS A 5 58.62 -22.19 3.85
C LYS A 5 57.27 -21.92 3.19
N ALA A 6 56.95 -20.64 3.08
CA ALA A 6 55.87 -20.13 2.24
C ALA A 6 56.22 -20.28 0.74
N PRO A 7 55.21 -20.52 -0.14
CA PRO A 7 55.46 -20.52 -1.57
C PRO A 7 55.51 -19.10 -2.13
N THR A 8 56.46 -18.88 -3.02
CA THR A 8 56.69 -17.69 -3.85
C THR A 8 55.50 -17.42 -4.79
N PRO A 9 55.15 -16.16 -5.07
CA PRO A 9 54.14 -15.84 -6.07
C PRO A 9 54.68 -16.03 -7.49
N SER A 10 53.91 -16.72 -8.33
CA SER A 10 54.23 -16.96 -9.74
C SER A 10 53.87 -15.76 -10.61
N ALA A 11 54.65 -15.60 -11.62
CA ALA A 11 54.79 -14.58 -12.64
C ALA A 11 53.54 -13.88 -13.15
N ASP A 12 53.72 -12.56 -13.33
CA ASP A 12 52.93 -11.64 -14.14
C ASP A 12 52.57 -12.24 -15.51
N VAL A 13 51.24 -12.39 -15.73
CA VAL A 13 50.71 -12.53 -17.09
C VAL A 13 50.32 -11.12 -17.56
N ALA A 14 51.20 -10.53 -18.38
CA ALA A 14 50.97 -9.25 -19.02
C ALA A 14 49.74 -9.34 -19.93
N ALA A 15 48.76 -8.44 -19.72
CA ALA A 15 47.62 -8.28 -20.62
C ALA A 15 48.11 -7.86 -22.03
N PRO A 16 47.50 -8.38 -23.10
CA PRO A 16 47.84 -7.98 -24.47
C PRO A 16 47.52 -6.49 -24.73
N PRO A 17 48.36 -5.80 -25.51
CA PRO A 17 48.18 -4.39 -25.78
C PRO A 17 46.85 -4.14 -26.54
N ILE A 18 46.08 -3.21 -26.05
CA ILE A 18 44.87 -2.71 -26.72
C ILE A 18 45.30 -2.06 -28.04
N ARG A 19 45.00 -2.71 -29.15
CA ARG A 19 45.16 -2.10 -30.48
C ARG A 19 44.24 -0.87 -30.58
N ALA A 20 44.82 0.30 -30.73
CA ALA A 20 44.07 1.52 -31.10
C ALA A 20 43.32 1.28 -32.40
N ILE A 21 42.02 1.33 -32.36
CA ILE A 21 41.14 1.30 -33.52
C ILE A 21 41.33 2.66 -34.23
N GLN A 22 42.01 2.67 -35.38
CA GLN A 22 42.07 3.85 -36.22
C GLN A 22 40.67 4.13 -36.82
N PRO A 23 40.17 5.38 -36.75
CA PRO A 23 38.93 5.74 -37.43
C PRO A 23 39.07 5.50 -38.94
N PRO A 24 38.04 4.96 -39.59
CA PRO A 24 38.05 4.81 -41.05
C PRO A 24 38.19 6.16 -41.76
N ALA A 25 39.01 6.21 -42.81
CA ALA A 25 39.23 7.37 -43.64
C ALA A 25 37.89 7.85 -44.23
N PRO A 26 37.68 9.18 -44.41
CA PRO A 26 36.46 9.71 -44.97
C PRO A 26 36.29 9.25 -46.42
N ALA A 27 35.22 8.53 -46.70
CA ALA A 27 34.83 8.17 -48.06
C ALA A 27 34.49 9.46 -48.86
N ARG A 28 35.17 9.65 -50.00
CA ARG A 28 34.88 10.74 -50.96
C ARG A 28 33.48 10.55 -51.49
N GLY A 29 32.72 11.66 -51.49
CA GLY A 29 31.33 11.71 -51.80
C GLY A 29 30.91 11.24 -53.18
N VAL A 30 29.73 10.63 -53.23
CA VAL A 30 28.78 10.69 -54.35
C VAL A 30 27.43 11.10 -53.71
N GLY A 31 26.87 12.14 -54.27
CA GLY A 31 25.68 12.80 -53.72
C GLY A 31 24.45 11.94 -53.62
N GLY A 32 23.71 12.22 -52.60
CA GLY A 32 22.42 11.66 -52.27
C GLY A 32 22.25 11.66 -50.76
N GLU A 33 21.95 12.81 -50.17
CA GLU A 33 21.51 12.91 -48.79
C GLU A 33 20.21 12.14 -48.60
N ARG A 34 20.31 10.83 -48.33
CA ARG A 34 19.32 10.15 -47.56
C ARG A 34 19.68 10.43 -46.10
N ALA A 35 19.05 11.43 -45.52
CA ALA A 35 19.01 11.55 -44.07
C ALA A 35 18.62 10.19 -43.50
N VAL A 36 19.57 9.49 -42.91
CA VAL A 36 19.29 8.30 -42.11
C VAL A 36 18.50 8.82 -40.93
N MET A 37 17.17 8.81 -41.06
CA MET A 37 16.28 9.03 -39.92
C MET A 37 16.64 7.96 -38.92
N PHE A 38 17.29 8.34 -37.84
CA PHE A 38 17.53 7.51 -36.66
C PHE A 38 16.16 7.19 -36.08
N GLN A 39 15.56 6.07 -36.49
CA GLN A 39 14.36 5.58 -35.84
C GLN A 39 14.83 5.09 -34.44
N PRO A 40 14.34 5.69 -33.36
CA PRO A 40 14.67 5.19 -32.02
C PRO A 40 14.26 3.74 -31.95
N ARG A 41 15.25 2.86 -31.70
CA ARG A 41 14.99 1.42 -31.59
C ARG A 41 14.08 1.19 -30.42
N GLN A 42 12.88 0.68 -30.68
CA GLN A 42 11.94 0.26 -29.64
C GLN A 42 12.61 -0.77 -28.73
N LEU A 43 12.58 -0.53 -27.40
CA LEU A 43 13.23 -1.37 -26.40
C LEU A 43 12.32 -2.49 -25.84
N ILE A 44 11.04 -2.51 -26.28
CA ILE A 44 10.05 -3.54 -25.89
C ILE A 44 9.54 -4.26 -27.12
N ALA A 45 9.17 -5.52 -26.99
CA ALA A 45 8.65 -6.34 -28.07
C ALA A 45 7.14 -6.16 -28.31
N ALA A 46 6.56 -5.03 -27.86
CA ALA A 46 5.12 -4.78 -27.98
C ALA A 46 4.78 -4.26 -29.37
N GLU A 47 3.81 -4.88 -30.02
CA GLU A 47 3.22 -4.48 -31.29
C GLU A 47 1.91 -3.72 -31.08
N THR A 48 1.16 -4.06 -30.02
CA THR A 48 -0.13 -3.46 -29.67
C THR A 48 -0.08 -2.70 -28.34
N ASP A 49 -1.03 -1.80 -28.14
CA ASP A 49 -1.16 -1.01 -26.92
C ASP A 49 -1.36 -1.90 -25.67
N GLU A 50 -2.11 -2.98 -25.82
CA GLU A 50 -2.31 -3.97 -24.76
C GLU A 50 -1.00 -4.61 -24.34
N GLN A 51 -0.18 -5.05 -25.32
CA GLN A 51 1.13 -5.64 -25.06
C GLN A 51 2.09 -4.63 -24.43
N ALA A 52 2.02 -3.35 -24.84
CA ALA A 52 2.81 -2.29 -24.27
C ALA A 52 2.43 -2.00 -22.80
N ILE A 53 1.15 -2.03 -22.47
CA ILE A 53 0.67 -1.94 -21.08
C ILE A 53 1.14 -3.15 -20.27
N GLU A 54 1.04 -4.38 -20.81
CA GLU A 54 1.55 -5.59 -20.12
C GLU A 54 3.05 -5.45 -19.81
N ALA A 55 3.86 -5.06 -20.79
CA ALA A 55 5.29 -4.85 -20.59
C ALA A 55 5.60 -3.80 -19.51
N TRP A 56 4.80 -2.72 -19.47
CA TRP A 56 4.92 -1.71 -18.41
C TRP A 56 4.59 -2.27 -17.04
N LEU A 57 3.59 -3.12 -16.91
CA LEU A 57 3.16 -3.67 -15.63
C LEU A 57 4.15 -4.69 -15.05
N LEU A 58 4.97 -5.35 -15.91
CA LEU A 58 6.01 -6.28 -15.46
C LEU A 58 7.08 -5.62 -14.56
N GLN A 59 7.30 -4.31 -14.67
CA GLN A 59 8.25 -3.61 -13.79
C GLN A 59 7.68 -3.21 -12.42
N CYS A 60 6.38 -3.45 -12.18
CA CYS A 60 5.78 -3.12 -10.89
C CYS A 60 6.33 -4.01 -9.77
N SER A 61 6.81 -3.41 -8.70
CA SER A 61 7.40 -4.11 -7.55
C SER A 61 6.38 -4.91 -6.73
N SER A 62 5.09 -4.71 -6.91
CA SER A 62 4.05 -5.46 -6.21
C SER A 62 2.83 -5.73 -7.10
N ALA A 63 2.21 -6.89 -6.90
CA ALA A 63 0.98 -7.29 -7.60
C ALA A 63 -0.17 -6.29 -7.38
N ALA A 64 -0.27 -5.70 -6.19
CA ALA A 64 -1.29 -4.70 -5.87
C ALA A 64 -1.09 -3.40 -6.67
N THR A 65 0.17 -2.94 -6.83
CA THR A 65 0.50 -1.79 -7.68
C THR A 65 0.17 -2.10 -9.14
N ALA A 66 0.60 -3.27 -9.64
CA ALA A 66 0.30 -3.71 -10.99
C ALA A 66 -1.21 -3.76 -11.27
N ALA A 67 -2.00 -4.32 -10.34
CA ALA A 67 -3.46 -4.40 -10.46
C ALA A 67 -4.14 -3.01 -10.51
N ASN A 68 -3.67 -2.06 -9.68
CA ASN A 68 -4.19 -0.70 -9.69
C ASN A 68 -3.83 0.05 -10.99
N TYR A 69 -2.58 -0.08 -11.43
CA TYR A 69 -2.11 0.54 -12.68
C TYR A 69 -2.82 -0.06 -13.89
N ARG A 70 -2.98 -1.38 -13.94
CA ARG A 70 -3.76 -2.07 -14.97
C ARG A 70 -5.17 -1.52 -15.07
N LYS A 71 -5.86 -1.42 -13.95
CA LYS A 71 -7.23 -0.90 -13.91
C LYS A 71 -7.32 0.49 -14.56
N ASP A 72 -6.40 1.39 -14.24
CA ASP A 72 -6.45 2.76 -14.75
C ASP A 72 -5.96 2.83 -16.21
N ALA A 73 -4.97 2.02 -16.61
CA ALA A 73 -4.51 1.90 -17.99
C ALA A 73 -5.59 1.29 -18.90
N ASP A 74 -6.27 0.21 -18.49
CA ASP A 74 -7.36 -0.40 -19.25
C ASP A 74 -8.51 0.60 -19.48
N ARG A 75 -8.89 1.36 -18.44
CA ARG A 75 -9.92 2.41 -18.54
C ARG A 75 -9.54 3.48 -19.55
N PHE A 76 -8.29 3.90 -19.53
CA PHE A 76 -7.77 4.89 -20.43
C PHE A 76 -7.74 4.34 -21.86
N LEU A 77 -7.22 3.13 -22.07
CA LEU A 77 -7.17 2.48 -23.38
C LEU A 77 -8.56 2.32 -23.99
N MET A 78 -9.53 1.86 -23.19
CA MET A 78 -10.92 1.77 -23.64
C MET A 78 -11.45 3.14 -24.08
N TRP A 79 -11.17 4.18 -23.30
CA TRP A 79 -11.68 5.53 -23.58
C TRP A 79 -11.05 6.12 -24.86
N ILE A 80 -9.74 5.99 -25.09
CA ILE A 80 -9.09 6.50 -26.30
C ILE A 80 -9.56 5.75 -27.55
N LYS A 81 -9.84 4.43 -27.46
CA LYS A 81 -10.39 3.64 -28.56
C LYS A 81 -11.78 4.11 -29.00
N THR A 82 -12.62 4.62 -28.10
CA THR A 82 -13.92 5.23 -28.50
C THR A 82 -13.76 6.53 -29.27
N ARG A 83 -12.53 7.05 -29.40
CA ARG A 83 -12.17 8.28 -30.11
C ARG A 83 -11.26 8.02 -31.32
N ASP A 84 -11.19 6.75 -31.75
CA ASP A 84 -10.28 6.30 -32.83
C ASP A 84 -8.82 6.71 -32.61
N ARG A 85 -8.38 6.64 -31.33
CA ARG A 85 -7.00 6.91 -30.91
C ARG A 85 -6.34 5.65 -30.35
N ASP A 86 -5.02 5.62 -30.48
CA ASP A 86 -4.11 4.67 -29.81
C ASP A 86 -3.05 5.41 -28.99
N LEU A 87 -2.23 4.69 -28.25
CA LEU A 87 -1.21 5.29 -27.38
C LEU A 87 -0.13 6.06 -28.16
N ARG A 88 0.08 5.77 -29.44
CA ARG A 88 1.10 6.40 -30.31
C ARG A 88 0.62 7.73 -30.90
N THR A 89 -0.69 7.90 -31.06
CA THR A 89 -1.31 9.06 -31.71
C THR A 89 -1.86 10.11 -30.75
N LEU A 90 -1.65 9.89 -29.43
CA LEU A 90 -2.16 10.79 -28.39
C LEU A 90 -1.54 12.18 -28.46
N VAL A 91 -2.40 13.16 -28.24
CA VAL A 91 -2.03 14.57 -28.08
C VAL A 91 -2.43 15.08 -26.68
N VAL A 92 -1.96 16.26 -26.29
CA VAL A 92 -2.23 16.82 -24.96
C VAL A 92 -3.72 17.10 -24.72
N GLU A 93 -4.46 17.40 -25.77
CA GLU A 93 -5.90 17.62 -25.75
C GLU A 93 -6.67 16.35 -25.35
N ASP A 94 -6.20 15.17 -25.76
CA ASP A 94 -6.79 13.89 -25.36
C ASP A 94 -6.65 13.66 -23.86
N LEU A 95 -5.50 14.02 -23.28
CA LEU A 95 -5.30 13.92 -21.82
C LEU A 95 -6.19 14.90 -21.05
N ALA A 96 -6.37 16.12 -21.57
CA ALA A 96 -7.28 17.10 -21.00
C ALA A 96 -8.74 16.64 -21.10
N ALA A 97 -9.12 16.07 -22.25
CA ALA A 97 -10.46 15.51 -22.47
C ALA A 97 -10.73 14.31 -21.55
N TYR A 98 -9.74 13.41 -21.36
CA TYR A 98 -9.86 12.30 -20.41
C TYR A 98 -10.01 12.78 -18.97
N SER A 99 -9.22 13.76 -18.55
CA SER A 99 -9.37 14.38 -17.23
C SER A 99 -10.77 14.97 -17.02
N SER A 100 -11.31 15.65 -18.04
CA SER A 100 -12.67 16.18 -18.03
C SER A 100 -13.72 15.07 -17.97
N PHE A 101 -13.54 13.98 -18.72
CA PHE A 101 -14.39 12.80 -18.70
C PHE A 101 -14.44 12.18 -17.29
N LEU A 102 -13.29 11.93 -16.66
CA LEU A 102 -13.24 11.39 -15.30
C LEU A 102 -13.96 12.27 -14.27
N SER A 103 -13.94 13.58 -14.47
CA SER A 103 -14.59 14.53 -13.56
C SER A 103 -16.10 14.66 -13.74
N ARG A 104 -16.64 14.13 -14.83
CA ARG A 104 -18.06 14.23 -15.23
C ARG A 104 -18.76 12.90 -15.34
N LEU A 105 -18.22 11.83 -14.75
CA LEU A 105 -18.85 10.51 -14.77
C LEU A 105 -20.28 10.51 -14.19
N ASP A 106 -20.58 11.42 -13.25
CA ASP A 106 -21.91 11.64 -12.66
C ASP A 106 -22.86 12.45 -13.53
N LYS A 107 -22.37 13.00 -14.64
CA LYS A 107 -23.09 13.91 -15.56
C LYS A 107 -23.14 13.40 -17.00
N LEU A 108 -22.79 12.13 -17.17
CA LEU A 108 -22.89 11.49 -18.49
C LEU A 108 -24.35 11.38 -18.92
N ALA A 109 -24.61 11.48 -20.22
CA ALA A 109 -25.90 11.13 -20.78
C ALA A 109 -26.23 9.65 -20.45
N PRO A 110 -27.53 9.29 -20.33
CA PRO A 110 -27.90 7.92 -19.95
C PRO A 110 -27.25 6.83 -20.81
N GLU A 111 -27.19 7.05 -22.12
CA GLU A 111 -26.59 6.15 -23.10
C GLU A 111 -25.08 5.95 -22.85
N ASP A 112 -24.34 7.03 -22.58
CA ASP A 112 -22.93 6.98 -22.24
C ASP A 112 -22.73 6.33 -20.85
N ALA A 113 -23.60 6.63 -19.88
CA ALA A 113 -23.52 6.05 -18.54
C ALA A 113 -23.69 4.53 -18.57
N GLU A 114 -24.57 3.98 -19.39
CA GLU A 114 -24.73 2.55 -19.59
C GLU A 114 -23.47 1.87 -20.14
N GLN A 115 -22.71 2.56 -20.96
CA GLN A 115 -21.45 2.05 -21.50
C GLN A 115 -20.33 2.03 -20.45
N TRP A 116 -20.30 3.03 -19.57
CA TRP A 116 -19.15 3.28 -18.69
C TRP A 116 -19.36 2.89 -17.25
N ILE A 117 -20.59 2.85 -16.74
CA ILE A 117 -20.87 2.71 -15.32
C ILE A 117 -21.76 1.49 -15.06
N SER A 118 -21.39 0.68 -14.07
CA SER A 118 -22.23 -0.38 -13.52
C SER A 118 -22.47 -0.15 -12.03
N SER A 119 -23.71 -0.28 -11.58
CA SER A 119 -24.08 -0.18 -10.16
C SER A 119 -23.55 -1.33 -9.31
N ARG A 120 -23.14 -2.44 -9.96
CA ARG A 120 -22.58 -3.63 -9.31
C ARG A 120 -21.22 -3.96 -9.90
N ARG A 121 -20.39 -4.63 -9.07
CA ARG A 121 -19.11 -5.17 -9.52
C ARG A 121 -19.34 -6.53 -10.19
N TRP A 122 -19.05 -6.58 -11.49
CA TRP A 122 -19.12 -7.77 -12.28
C TRP A 122 -17.71 -8.25 -12.64
N PRO A 123 -17.47 -9.56 -12.82
CA PRO A 123 -16.24 -10.06 -13.43
C PRO A 123 -16.02 -9.44 -14.82
N LYS A 124 -14.76 -9.25 -15.22
CA LYS A 124 -14.45 -8.68 -16.56
C LYS A 124 -15.01 -9.52 -17.74
N THR A 125 -15.27 -10.82 -17.50
CA THR A 125 -15.86 -11.74 -18.47
C THR A 125 -17.38 -11.63 -18.59
N ASP A 126 -18.02 -10.89 -17.68
CA ASP A 126 -19.49 -10.72 -17.69
C ASP A 126 -19.87 -9.57 -18.64
N ILE A 127 -20.90 -9.76 -19.46
CA ILE A 127 -21.40 -8.73 -20.40
C ILE A 127 -21.85 -7.43 -19.71
N ARG A 128 -22.23 -7.52 -18.45
CA ARG A 128 -22.64 -6.38 -17.61
C ARG A 128 -21.47 -5.64 -16.99
N TRP A 129 -20.26 -6.15 -17.18
CA TRP A 129 -19.08 -5.48 -16.65
C TRP A 129 -18.91 -4.09 -17.28
N ARG A 130 -18.59 -3.09 -16.45
CA ARG A 130 -18.26 -1.74 -16.90
C ARG A 130 -17.01 -1.26 -16.16
N PRO A 131 -16.22 -0.36 -16.75
CA PRO A 131 -14.96 0.09 -16.16
C PRO A 131 -15.14 0.86 -14.86
N PHE A 132 -16.28 1.51 -14.64
CA PHE A 132 -16.55 2.29 -13.44
C PHE A 132 -17.78 1.76 -12.69
N GLN A 133 -17.80 1.96 -11.36
CA GLN A 133 -18.93 1.62 -10.48
C GLN A 133 -19.69 2.87 -10.01
N GLY A 134 -19.33 4.03 -10.54
CA GLY A 134 -19.86 5.33 -10.19
C GLY A 134 -18.83 6.43 -10.37
N PRO A 135 -19.16 7.65 -9.94
CA PRO A 135 -18.27 8.81 -10.04
C PRO A 135 -17.01 8.60 -9.21
N LEU A 136 -15.89 9.12 -9.72
CA LEU A 136 -14.62 9.05 -9.02
C LEU A 136 -14.43 10.25 -8.09
N SER A 137 -13.90 10.01 -6.89
CA SER A 137 -13.41 11.08 -6.03
C SER A 137 -12.27 11.85 -6.72
N LYS A 138 -12.06 13.12 -6.37
CA LYS A 138 -10.93 13.92 -6.88
C LYS A 138 -9.57 13.25 -6.64
N ALA A 139 -9.42 12.52 -5.54
CA ALA A 139 -8.20 11.76 -5.25
C ALA A 139 -8.03 10.58 -6.22
N SER A 140 -9.12 9.85 -6.52
CA SER A 140 -9.10 8.72 -7.48
C SER A 140 -8.86 9.22 -8.91
N GLN A 141 -9.47 10.34 -9.30
CA GLN A 141 -9.21 10.98 -10.61
C GLN A 141 -7.73 11.35 -10.75
N ARG A 142 -7.16 11.99 -9.72
CA ARG A 142 -5.75 12.33 -9.69
C ARG A 142 -4.86 11.09 -9.78
N GLN A 143 -5.19 10.03 -9.04
CA GLN A 143 -4.43 8.77 -9.06
C GLN A 143 -4.43 8.15 -10.46
N ALA A 144 -5.56 8.10 -11.12
CA ALA A 144 -5.67 7.61 -12.50
C ALA A 144 -4.77 8.42 -13.45
N LEU A 145 -4.82 9.77 -13.38
CA LEU A 145 -3.97 10.62 -14.22
C LEU A 145 -2.48 10.46 -13.92
N VAL A 146 -2.09 10.23 -12.65
CA VAL A 146 -0.70 9.93 -12.28
C VAL A 146 -0.24 8.60 -12.89
N ALA A 147 -1.09 7.57 -12.85
CA ALA A 147 -0.79 6.26 -13.44
C ALA A 147 -0.63 6.36 -14.97
N ILE A 148 -1.55 7.06 -15.66
CA ILE A 148 -1.45 7.29 -17.11
C ILE A 148 -0.21 8.11 -17.46
N GLY A 149 0.10 9.15 -16.70
CA GLY A 149 1.33 9.92 -16.91
C GLY A 149 2.60 9.09 -16.70
N ALA A 150 2.60 8.13 -15.79
CA ALA A 150 3.71 7.20 -15.60
C ALA A 150 3.84 6.22 -16.77
N LEU A 151 2.73 5.64 -17.23
CA LEU A 151 2.67 4.78 -18.40
C LEU A 151 3.24 5.50 -19.64
N LEU A 152 2.72 6.67 -20.00
CA LEU A 152 3.10 7.37 -21.20
C LEU A 152 4.59 7.80 -21.18
N ARG A 153 5.11 8.25 -20.04
CA ARG A 153 6.56 8.56 -19.91
C ARG A 153 7.44 7.31 -20.06
N TRP A 154 6.96 6.15 -19.59
CA TRP A 154 7.70 4.91 -19.76
C TRP A 154 7.67 4.44 -21.23
N LEU A 155 6.53 4.57 -21.91
CA LEU A 155 6.37 4.23 -23.34
C LEU A 155 7.27 5.10 -24.23
N GLU A 156 7.43 6.39 -23.91
CA GLU A 156 8.38 7.28 -24.58
C GLU A 156 9.83 6.81 -24.36
N LYS A 157 10.21 6.50 -23.12
CA LYS A 157 11.55 6.00 -22.79
C LYS A 157 11.90 4.69 -23.50
N THR A 158 10.91 3.86 -23.76
CA THR A 158 11.09 2.57 -24.45
C THR A 158 10.98 2.66 -25.96
N GLY A 159 10.72 3.85 -26.50
CA GLY A 159 10.59 4.08 -27.94
C GLY A 159 9.30 3.52 -28.54
N TYR A 160 8.31 3.12 -27.71
CA TYR A 160 6.99 2.73 -28.21
C TYR A 160 6.17 3.92 -28.70
N VAL A 161 6.34 5.07 -28.04
CA VAL A 161 5.78 6.37 -28.40
C VAL A 161 6.93 7.32 -28.66
N ASP A 162 6.91 8.06 -29.79
CA ASP A 162 7.99 8.98 -30.16
C ASP A 162 8.08 10.17 -29.19
N ARG A 163 6.94 10.74 -28.83
CA ARG A 163 6.82 11.84 -27.87
C ARG A 163 5.60 11.64 -26.98
N SER A 164 5.80 11.74 -25.68
CA SER A 164 4.71 11.64 -24.72
C SER A 164 4.10 13.00 -24.41
N PRO A 165 2.79 13.19 -24.57
CA PRO A 165 2.10 14.40 -24.13
C PRO A 165 2.04 14.52 -22.59
N ALA A 166 2.43 13.48 -21.84
CA ALA A 166 2.37 13.46 -20.38
C ALA A 166 3.25 14.51 -19.70
N ALA A 167 4.33 14.98 -20.37
CA ALA A 167 5.18 16.05 -19.86
C ALA A 167 4.44 17.39 -19.74
N LEU A 168 3.44 17.61 -20.58
CA LEU A 168 2.61 18.82 -20.61
C LEU A 168 1.35 18.70 -19.76
N MET A 169 1.06 17.52 -19.22
CA MET A 169 -0.14 17.27 -18.42
C MET A 169 -0.04 17.94 -17.05
N LYS A 170 -0.93 18.88 -16.77
CA LYS A 170 -1.06 19.51 -15.46
C LYS A 170 -2.03 18.70 -14.59
N ILE A 171 -1.49 17.97 -13.59
CA ILE A 171 -2.31 17.25 -12.62
C ILE A 171 -2.57 18.17 -11.43
N ALA A 172 -3.81 18.54 -11.20
CA ALA A 172 -4.19 19.40 -10.10
C ALA A 172 -3.81 18.77 -8.74
N LYS A 173 -3.23 19.56 -7.85
CA LYS A 173 -3.03 19.16 -6.46
C LYS A 173 -4.39 19.08 -5.76
N VAL A 174 -4.76 17.90 -5.28
CA VAL A 174 -5.95 17.76 -4.43
C VAL A 174 -5.58 18.25 -3.04
N ARG A 175 -6.26 19.31 -2.56
CA ARG A 175 -6.15 19.70 -1.15
C ARG A 175 -6.66 18.52 -0.31
N LYS A 176 -5.76 17.90 0.44
CA LYS A 176 -6.16 16.90 1.44
C LYS A 176 -7.01 17.64 2.47
N ARG A 177 -8.32 17.43 2.48
CA ARG A 177 -9.11 17.74 3.66
C ARG A 177 -8.54 16.86 4.76
N LYS A 178 -8.11 17.47 5.85
CA LYS A 178 -7.67 16.76 7.06
C LYS A 178 -8.95 16.11 7.62
N VAL A 179 -9.29 14.93 7.13
CA VAL A 179 -10.30 14.10 7.76
C VAL A 179 -9.54 13.30 8.80
N ASP A 180 -9.85 13.53 10.04
CA ASP A 180 -9.26 12.78 11.16
C ASP A 180 -9.81 11.34 11.09
N ARG A 181 -9.04 10.48 10.42
CA ARG A 181 -9.37 9.07 10.21
C ARG A 181 -8.83 8.20 11.34
N TYR A 182 -9.02 8.64 12.57
CA TYR A 182 -8.72 7.86 13.76
C TYR A 182 -9.90 7.89 14.72
N LEU A 183 -9.95 6.91 15.59
CA LEU A 183 -10.92 6.84 16.67
C LEU A 183 -10.27 7.35 17.95
N PRO A 184 -11.01 8.00 18.86
CA PRO A 184 -10.51 8.24 20.19
C PRO A 184 -10.20 6.89 20.87
N TRP A 185 -9.24 6.89 21.82
CA TRP A 185 -8.77 5.64 22.40
C TRP A 185 -9.90 4.85 23.09
N GLU A 186 -10.88 5.54 23.65
CA GLU A 186 -12.06 4.97 24.31
C GLU A 186 -12.88 4.09 23.35
N ALA A 187 -12.86 4.38 22.04
CA ALA A 187 -13.53 3.56 21.03
C ALA A 187 -13.00 2.12 20.98
N VAL A 188 -11.73 1.89 21.35
CA VAL A 188 -11.17 0.54 21.44
C VAL A 188 -11.91 -0.27 22.51
N GLY A 189 -12.25 0.36 23.65
CA GLY A 189 -13.07 -0.26 24.70
C GLY A 189 -14.45 -0.66 24.20
N HIS A 190 -15.11 0.20 23.40
CA HIS A 190 -16.41 -0.12 22.77
C HIS A 190 -16.30 -1.29 21.78
N LEU A 191 -15.22 -1.37 21.00
CA LEU A 191 -14.97 -2.49 20.09
C LEU A 191 -14.76 -3.81 20.84
N LEU A 192 -13.98 -3.79 21.93
CA LEU A 192 -13.77 -4.96 22.77
C LEU A 192 -15.07 -5.41 23.44
N ASN A 193 -15.85 -4.47 23.97
CA ASN A 193 -17.18 -4.77 24.54
C ASN A 193 -18.13 -5.37 23.49
N ALA A 194 -18.14 -4.84 22.26
CA ALA A 194 -18.92 -5.42 21.17
C ALA A 194 -18.46 -6.84 20.81
N ALA A 195 -17.14 -7.08 20.79
CA ALA A 195 -16.59 -8.42 20.59
C ALA A 195 -17.00 -9.39 21.72
N ASP A 196 -16.98 -8.94 22.97
CA ASP A 196 -17.36 -9.75 24.15
C ASP A 196 -18.85 -10.10 24.18
N ARG A 197 -19.70 -9.31 23.52
CA ARG A 197 -21.14 -9.57 23.35
C ARG A 197 -21.48 -10.44 22.15
N MET A 198 -20.48 -10.87 21.38
CA MET A 198 -20.73 -11.80 20.27
C MET A 198 -21.23 -13.16 20.76
N PRO A 199 -22.08 -13.86 19.99
CA PRO A 199 -22.55 -15.20 20.33
C PRO A 199 -21.41 -16.19 20.54
N GLU A 200 -21.58 -17.12 21.47
CA GLU A 200 -20.62 -18.18 21.80
C GLU A 200 -21.27 -19.54 22.09
N ASP A 201 -22.47 -19.75 21.54
CA ASP A 201 -23.30 -20.93 21.80
C ASP A 201 -22.64 -22.25 21.32
N ASN A 202 -21.72 -22.14 20.36
CA ASN A 202 -20.97 -23.27 19.85
C ASN A 202 -19.48 -22.94 19.68
N ALA A 203 -18.67 -23.98 19.40
CA ALA A 203 -17.23 -23.86 19.29
C ALA A 203 -16.77 -22.92 18.15
N GLU A 204 -17.53 -22.85 17.05
CA GLU A 204 -17.22 -21.99 15.91
C GLU A 204 -17.46 -20.52 16.26
N GLN A 205 -18.59 -20.20 16.86
CA GLN A 205 -18.92 -18.86 17.33
C GLN A 205 -17.93 -18.39 18.38
N ARG A 206 -17.57 -19.24 19.33
CA ARG A 206 -16.56 -18.92 20.36
C ARG A 206 -15.20 -18.62 19.73
N ARG A 207 -14.74 -19.44 18.77
CA ARG A 207 -13.49 -19.16 18.03
C ARG A 207 -13.57 -17.87 17.25
N TYR A 208 -14.70 -17.59 16.59
CA TYR A 208 -14.91 -16.35 15.84
C TYR A 208 -14.86 -15.12 16.76
N LYS A 209 -15.52 -15.16 17.91
CA LYS A 209 -15.50 -14.13 18.96
C LYS A 209 -14.07 -13.85 19.44
N ILE A 210 -13.36 -14.87 19.88
CA ILE A 210 -11.99 -14.75 20.41
C ILE A 210 -11.03 -14.23 19.32
N ARG A 211 -11.13 -14.73 18.09
CA ARG A 211 -10.35 -14.22 16.95
C ARG A 211 -10.64 -12.74 16.68
N THR A 212 -11.90 -12.34 16.71
CA THR A 212 -12.28 -10.95 16.44
C THR A 212 -11.72 -10.01 17.52
N ARG A 213 -11.81 -10.43 18.78
CA ARG A 213 -11.21 -9.71 19.93
C ARG A 213 -9.69 -9.60 19.78
N PHE A 214 -9.00 -10.70 19.47
CA PHE A 214 -7.55 -10.69 19.19
C PHE A 214 -7.19 -9.71 18.05
N LEU A 215 -7.95 -9.68 16.97
CA LEU A 215 -7.71 -8.76 15.87
C LEU A 215 -7.83 -7.29 16.30
N VAL A 216 -8.83 -6.93 17.11
CA VAL A 216 -8.93 -5.56 17.67
C VAL A 216 -7.68 -5.23 18.46
N CYS A 217 -7.24 -6.11 19.36
CA CYS A 217 -6.04 -5.90 20.16
C CYS A 217 -4.78 -5.79 19.27
N LEU A 218 -4.63 -6.67 18.27
CA LEU A 218 -3.50 -6.66 17.36
C LEU A 218 -3.40 -5.33 16.62
N PHE A 219 -4.48 -4.86 16.00
CA PHE A 219 -4.47 -3.61 15.22
C PHE A 219 -4.29 -2.37 16.10
N SER A 220 -4.97 -2.31 17.25
CA SER A 220 -4.94 -1.13 18.14
C SER A 220 -3.66 -1.04 18.97
N LEU A 221 -2.99 -2.15 19.28
CA LEU A 221 -1.78 -2.14 20.12
C LEU A 221 -0.49 -2.12 19.29
N THR A 222 -0.50 -2.60 18.03
CA THR A 222 0.69 -2.63 17.18
C THR A 222 0.66 -1.64 16.03
N GLY A 223 -0.53 -1.18 15.64
CA GLY A 223 -0.71 -0.40 14.43
C GLY A 223 -0.49 -1.23 13.14
N ALA A 224 -0.74 -2.54 13.17
CA ALA A 224 -0.63 -3.44 12.03
C ALA A 224 -1.33 -2.91 10.77
N ARG A 225 -0.80 -3.27 9.58
CA ARG A 225 -1.54 -3.14 8.32
C ARG A 225 -2.34 -4.40 8.06
N LEU A 226 -3.50 -4.27 7.44
CA LEU A 226 -4.31 -5.43 7.09
C LEU A 226 -3.55 -6.41 6.18
N SER A 227 -2.74 -5.88 5.28
CA SER A 227 -1.89 -6.66 4.36
C SER A 227 -0.77 -7.45 5.05
N ASP A 228 -0.46 -7.19 6.31
CA ASP A 228 0.57 -7.93 7.05
C ASP A 228 0.08 -9.35 7.44
N LEU A 229 -1.24 -9.54 7.59
CA LEU A 229 -1.79 -10.75 8.19
C LEU A 229 -1.79 -12.01 7.31
N PRO A 230 -2.01 -11.92 5.98
CA PRO A 230 -2.01 -13.11 5.14
C PRO A 230 -0.66 -13.85 5.09
N LEU A 231 0.44 -13.15 5.32
CA LEU A 231 1.79 -13.71 5.32
C LEU A 231 2.31 -14.03 6.73
N ALA A 232 1.62 -13.58 7.78
CA ALA A 232 2.05 -13.80 9.16
C ALA A 232 1.76 -15.23 9.61
N THR A 233 2.74 -15.82 10.28
CA THR A 233 2.63 -17.14 10.95
C THR A 233 2.58 -16.98 12.46
N MET A 234 2.24 -18.03 13.17
CA MET A 234 2.27 -18.03 14.64
C MET A 234 3.70 -17.78 15.15
N ALA A 235 4.72 -18.38 14.53
CA ALA A 235 6.13 -18.17 14.86
C ALA A 235 6.61 -16.73 14.61
N SER A 236 5.90 -15.95 13.80
CA SER A 236 6.26 -14.54 13.59
C SER A 236 6.13 -13.70 14.88
N ILE A 237 5.33 -14.16 15.87
CA ILE A 237 5.32 -13.61 17.23
C ILE A 237 6.29 -14.43 18.08
N HIS A 238 7.44 -13.87 18.40
CA HIS A 238 8.54 -14.59 19.02
C HIS A 238 9.19 -13.79 20.15
N ARG A 239 10.01 -14.48 20.94
CA ARG A 239 10.78 -13.87 22.02
C ARG A 239 12.25 -13.71 21.58
N ASN A 240 12.79 -12.49 21.71
CA ASN A 240 14.19 -12.24 21.42
C ASN A 240 15.12 -12.73 22.56
N PRO A 241 16.46 -12.75 22.38
CA PRO A 241 17.39 -13.16 23.43
C PRO A 241 17.31 -12.36 24.72
N ASP A 242 16.88 -11.09 24.68
CA ASP A 242 16.67 -10.23 25.85
C ASP A 242 15.39 -10.55 26.61
N GLY A 243 14.60 -11.49 26.12
CA GLY A 243 13.35 -11.91 26.75
C GLY A 243 12.15 -11.07 26.38
N LEU A 244 12.26 -10.15 25.42
CA LEU A 244 11.19 -9.28 24.94
C LEU A 244 10.43 -9.93 23.79
N TRP A 245 9.12 -9.66 23.70
CA TRP A 245 8.27 -10.20 22.64
C TRP A 245 8.18 -9.24 21.47
N TRP A 246 8.37 -9.79 20.26
CA TRP A 246 8.37 -9.09 18.99
C TRP A 246 7.48 -9.80 17.99
N TRP A 247 7.01 -9.06 17.02
CA TRP A 247 6.31 -9.57 15.86
C TRP A 247 7.12 -9.20 14.61
N SER A 248 7.69 -10.22 13.94
CA SER A 248 8.36 -10.07 12.64
C SER A 248 7.31 -9.91 11.56
N VAL A 249 7.41 -8.85 10.79
CA VAL A 249 6.51 -8.54 9.69
C VAL A 249 7.33 -8.35 8.42
N THR A 250 7.02 -9.09 7.38
CA THR A 250 7.66 -8.91 6.08
C THR A 250 7.15 -7.63 5.43
N GLY A 251 8.01 -6.64 5.30
CA GLY A 251 7.71 -5.34 4.71
C GLY A 251 7.91 -5.30 3.19
N LYS A 252 7.81 -4.11 2.63
CA LYS A 252 8.02 -3.87 1.20
C LYS A 252 9.48 -4.19 0.82
N GLY A 253 9.66 -5.01 -0.20
CA GLY A 253 11.00 -5.42 -0.69
C GLY A 253 11.64 -6.54 0.13
N ASP A 254 10.82 -7.39 0.75
CA ASP A 254 11.25 -8.60 1.49
C ASP A 254 12.17 -8.29 2.69
N LYS A 255 11.96 -7.12 3.30
CA LYS A 255 12.66 -6.73 4.53
C LYS A 255 11.83 -7.10 5.73
N ASP A 256 12.41 -7.87 6.63
CA ASP A 256 11.79 -8.14 7.92
C ASP A 256 11.89 -6.90 8.82
N GLU A 257 10.76 -6.51 9.35
CA GLU A 257 10.60 -5.39 10.28
C GLU A 257 10.02 -5.92 11.59
N GLU A 258 10.55 -5.44 12.69
CA GLU A 258 10.15 -5.90 14.02
C GLU A 258 9.21 -4.90 14.69
N VAL A 259 8.09 -5.39 15.20
CA VAL A 259 7.10 -4.61 15.95
C VAL A 259 7.03 -5.12 17.38
N PRO A 260 7.16 -4.26 18.40
CA PRO A 260 7.04 -4.69 19.78
C PRO A 260 5.65 -5.28 20.09
N VAL A 261 5.60 -6.37 20.82
CA VAL A 261 4.35 -6.99 21.30
C VAL A 261 4.13 -6.61 22.77
N PRO A 262 3.18 -5.71 23.08
CA PRO A 262 2.85 -5.35 24.46
C PRO A 262 2.31 -6.55 25.26
N ARG A 263 2.43 -6.48 26.58
CA ARG A 263 1.97 -7.55 27.49
C ARG A 263 0.49 -7.89 27.31
N ASP A 264 -0.35 -6.88 27.12
CA ASP A 264 -1.80 -7.07 26.94
C ASP A 264 -2.08 -7.84 25.63
N LEU A 265 -1.37 -7.52 24.55
CA LEU A 265 -1.50 -8.26 23.29
C LEU A 265 -1.02 -9.71 23.46
N LEU A 266 0.06 -9.93 24.19
CA LEU A 266 0.56 -11.29 24.45
C LEU A 266 -0.46 -12.11 25.24
N THR A 267 -1.17 -11.51 26.18
CA THR A 267 -2.26 -12.15 26.95
C THR A 267 -3.40 -12.56 26.01
N GLU A 268 -3.88 -11.65 25.16
CA GLU A 268 -4.92 -11.95 24.19
C GLU A 268 -4.47 -13.00 23.15
N PHE A 269 -3.20 -13.00 22.78
CA PHE A 269 -2.63 -14.00 21.87
C PHE A 269 -2.62 -15.40 22.48
N ARG A 270 -2.31 -15.55 23.76
CA ARG A 270 -2.39 -16.83 24.48
C ARG A 270 -3.82 -17.38 24.50
N ILE A 271 -4.80 -16.52 24.83
CA ILE A 271 -6.22 -16.88 24.82
C ILE A 271 -6.65 -17.31 23.40
N TYR A 272 -6.21 -16.56 22.40
CA TYR A 272 -6.52 -16.87 21.02
C TYR A 272 -5.95 -18.22 20.58
N ARG A 273 -4.68 -18.52 20.87
CA ARG A 273 -4.06 -19.81 20.60
C ARG A 273 -4.75 -20.97 21.32
N ALA A 274 -5.05 -20.79 22.60
CA ALA A 274 -5.77 -21.79 23.39
C ALA A 274 -7.16 -22.10 22.79
N SER A 275 -7.86 -21.12 22.23
CA SER A 275 -9.15 -21.33 21.57
C SER A 275 -9.07 -22.22 20.31
N MET A 276 -7.88 -22.39 19.76
CA MET A 276 -7.60 -23.27 18.62
C MET A 276 -7.02 -24.63 19.05
N GLY A 277 -6.90 -24.89 20.36
CA GLY A 277 -6.28 -26.10 20.89
C GLY A 277 -4.74 -26.12 20.76
N LEU A 278 -4.12 -24.96 20.54
CA LEU A 278 -2.68 -24.80 20.46
C LEU A 278 -2.08 -24.50 21.83
N SER A 279 -0.77 -24.74 21.98
CA SER A 279 -0.01 -24.27 23.15
C SER A 279 -0.11 -22.76 23.32
N GLU A 280 -0.04 -22.25 24.55
CA GLU A 280 -0.17 -20.81 24.84
C GLU A 280 0.81 -19.94 24.02
N LEU A 281 2.03 -20.44 23.81
CA LEU A 281 3.07 -19.74 23.08
C LEU A 281 3.51 -20.57 21.87
N PRO A 282 3.87 -19.95 20.75
CA PRO A 282 4.34 -20.66 19.57
C PRO A 282 5.76 -21.22 19.78
N SER A 283 6.07 -22.32 19.10
CA SER A 283 7.44 -22.74 18.89
C SER A 283 8.07 -21.95 17.73
N ALA A 284 9.39 -21.93 17.65
CA ALA A 284 10.13 -21.24 16.59
C ALA A 284 9.80 -21.74 15.15
N GLY A 285 9.27 -22.97 15.03
CA GLY A 285 8.88 -23.56 13.73
C GLY A 285 7.36 -23.65 13.54
N ASP A 286 6.56 -22.85 14.27
CA ASP A 286 5.09 -22.85 14.10
C ASP A 286 4.67 -22.03 12.87
N ASP A 287 4.76 -22.66 11.70
CA ASP A 287 4.42 -22.04 10.39
C ASP A 287 2.91 -21.94 10.14
N SER A 288 2.07 -22.33 11.10
CA SER A 288 0.63 -22.15 10.95
C SER A 288 0.26 -20.67 10.83
N PRO A 289 -0.73 -20.30 10.01
CA PRO A 289 -1.12 -18.91 9.81
C PRO A 289 -1.46 -18.22 11.14
N LEU A 290 -0.99 -16.98 11.34
CA LEU A 290 -1.35 -16.17 12.51
C LEU A 290 -2.86 -15.97 12.59
N VAL A 291 -3.52 -15.78 11.44
CA VAL A 291 -4.98 -15.69 11.35
C VAL A 291 -5.47 -16.72 10.32
N PRO A 292 -5.76 -17.96 10.76
CA PRO A 292 -6.27 -18.98 9.84
C PRO A 292 -7.68 -18.68 9.34
N SER A 293 -7.99 -19.17 8.14
CA SER A 293 -9.35 -19.19 7.61
C SER A 293 -10.23 -20.11 8.47
N LEU A 294 -11.45 -19.68 8.76
CA LEU A 294 -12.42 -20.52 9.51
C LEU A 294 -13.02 -21.64 8.64
N ARG A 295 -12.86 -21.58 7.31
CA ARG A 295 -13.46 -22.51 6.35
C ARG A 295 -12.46 -23.46 5.69
N GLY A 296 -11.16 -23.32 5.97
CA GLY A 296 -10.11 -24.14 5.35
C GLY A 296 -8.73 -23.79 5.87
N GLY A 297 -7.76 -24.71 5.78
CA GLY A 297 -6.48 -24.71 6.49
C GLY A 297 -5.42 -23.66 6.10
N GLY A 298 -5.74 -22.66 5.28
CA GLY A 298 -4.82 -21.61 4.88
C GLY A 298 -5.05 -20.29 5.66
N PRO A 299 -4.27 -19.24 5.36
CA PRO A 299 -4.46 -17.92 5.97
C PRO A 299 -5.80 -17.29 5.56
N ALA A 300 -6.36 -16.47 6.46
CA ALA A 300 -7.54 -15.69 6.12
C ALA A 300 -7.18 -14.60 5.11
N ALA A 301 -8.00 -14.46 4.06
CA ALA A 301 -7.84 -13.37 3.10
C ALA A 301 -8.08 -12.01 3.78
N GLU A 302 -7.40 -10.97 3.32
CA GLU A 302 -7.59 -9.58 3.81
C GLU A 302 -9.06 -9.17 3.79
N SER A 303 -9.78 -9.50 2.72
CA SER A 303 -11.21 -9.18 2.59
C SER A 303 -12.07 -9.85 3.66
N THR A 304 -11.72 -11.06 4.10
CA THR A 304 -12.44 -11.77 5.17
C THR A 304 -12.22 -11.09 6.52
N ILE A 305 -10.98 -10.69 6.82
CA ILE A 305 -10.64 -9.96 8.05
C ILE A 305 -11.30 -8.58 8.03
N TYR A 306 -11.25 -7.89 6.90
CA TYR A 306 -11.88 -6.59 6.71
C TYR A 306 -13.38 -6.65 7.03
N VAL A 307 -14.11 -7.59 6.42
CA VAL A 307 -15.56 -7.76 6.62
C VAL A 307 -15.89 -8.10 8.08
N ALA A 308 -15.06 -8.93 8.74
CA ALA A 308 -15.26 -9.26 10.16
C ALA A 308 -15.15 -8.03 11.05
N LEU A 309 -14.14 -7.21 10.85
CA LEU A 309 -13.95 -5.97 11.60
C LEU A 309 -15.02 -4.91 11.24
N GLU A 310 -15.41 -4.79 9.98
CA GLU A 310 -16.49 -3.87 9.57
C GLU A 310 -17.81 -4.20 10.27
N LYS A 311 -18.16 -5.49 10.39
CA LYS A 311 -19.32 -5.92 11.16
C LYS A 311 -19.20 -5.53 12.64
N LEU A 312 -18.02 -5.71 13.22
CA LEU A 312 -17.76 -5.33 14.60
C LEU A 312 -17.90 -3.81 14.80
N PHE A 313 -17.37 -2.99 13.89
CA PHE A 313 -17.52 -1.54 13.95
C PHE A 313 -19.00 -1.13 13.98
N LYS A 314 -19.84 -1.72 13.15
CA LYS A 314 -21.29 -1.47 13.13
C LYS A 314 -21.97 -1.87 14.44
N GLN A 315 -21.59 -3.00 15.02
CA GLN A 315 -22.11 -3.44 16.32
C GLN A 315 -21.67 -2.49 17.44
N ALA A 316 -20.40 -2.10 17.46
CA ALA A 316 -19.87 -1.15 18.44
C ALA A 316 -20.51 0.25 18.25
N SER A 317 -20.79 0.68 17.02
CA SER A 317 -21.51 1.90 16.70
C SER A 317 -22.90 1.91 17.34
N SER A 318 -23.67 0.83 17.17
CA SER A 318 -25.01 0.71 17.75
C SER A 318 -24.96 0.79 19.28
N LEU A 319 -24.00 0.13 19.92
CA LEU A 319 -23.83 0.18 21.38
C LEU A 319 -23.37 1.56 21.86
N ALA A 320 -22.44 2.19 21.15
CA ALA A 320 -21.92 3.49 21.54
C ALA A 320 -22.97 4.59 21.45
N ARG A 321 -23.88 4.53 20.46
CA ARG A 321 -24.96 5.53 20.27
C ARG A 321 -25.90 5.66 21.46
N GLU A 322 -25.98 4.62 22.30
CA GLU A 322 -26.82 4.68 23.52
C GLU A 322 -26.28 5.71 24.53
N THR A 323 -24.97 5.97 24.53
CA THR A 323 -24.31 6.85 25.51
C THR A 323 -23.58 8.02 24.86
N ASP A 324 -23.07 7.85 23.65
CA ASP A 324 -22.29 8.83 22.86
C ASP A 324 -22.64 8.70 21.37
N PRO A 325 -23.65 9.46 20.87
CA PRO A 325 -24.04 9.43 19.47
C PRO A 325 -22.92 9.81 18.50
N ASP A 326 -22.06 10.77 18.87
CA ASP A 326 -20.97 11.24 18.00
C ASP A 326 -19.90 10.13 17.81
N LEU A 327 -19.58 9.41 18.89
CA LEU A 327 -18.72 8.24 18.80
C LEU A 327 -19.35 7.13 17.98
N GLY A 328 -20.66 6.91 18.15
CA GLY A 328 -21.42 5.95 17.35
C GLY A 328 -21.32 6.25 15.85
N ASP A 329 -21.50 7.50 15.43
CA ASP A 329 -21.40 7.92 14.03
C ASP A 329 -19.96 7.77 13.49
N ARG A 330 -18.95 8.04 14.29
CA ARG A 330 -17.54 7.79 13.91
C ARG A 330 -17.23 6.31 13.73
N LEU A 331 -17.73 5.45 14.61
CA LEU A 331 -17.58 3.99 14.50
C LEU A 331 -18.30 3.43 13.26
N GLU A 332 -19.47 3.96 12.87
CA GLU A 332 -20.21 3.52 11.69
C GLU A 332 -19.43 3.66 10.39
N VAL A 333 -18.64 4.74 10.26
CA VAL A 333 -17.84 5.01 9.04
C VAL A 333 -16.40 4.55 9.15
N ALA A 334 -16.01 4.00 10.31
CA ALA A 334 -14.64 3.55 10.54
C ALA A 334 -14.31 2.29 9.72
N SER A 335 -13.02 2.12 9.46
CA SER A 335 -12.47 0.94 8.79
C SER A 335 -11.28 0.40 9.59
N PRO A 336 -10.82 -0.84 9.33
CA PRO A 336 -9.66 -1.40 10.03
C PRO A 336 -8.41 -0.50 9.99
N HIS A 337 -8.24 0.29 8.93
CA HIS A 337 -7.14 1.24 8.82
C HIS A 337 -7.20 2.36 9.89
N TRP A 338 -8.39 2.69 10.39
CA TRP A 338 -8.54 3.67 11.48
C TRP A 338 -7.93 3.16 12.78
N LEU A 339 -7.97 1.84 13.05
CA LEU A 339 -7.31 1.27 14.25
C LEU A 339 -5.80 1.52 14.23
N ARG A 340 -5.17 1.39 13.05
CA ARG A 340 -3.75 1.75 12.91
C ARG A 340 -3.53 3.24 13.18
N HIS A 341 -4.36 4.12 12.63
CA HIS A 341 -4.27 5.56 12.94
C HIS A 341 -4.47 5.81 14.43
N THR A 342 -5.45 5.16 15.06
CA THR A 342 -5.69 5.24 16.51
C THR A 342 -4.47 4.81 17.32
N ALA A 343 -3.84 3.68 16.96
CA ALA A 343 -2.63 3.20 17.63
C ALA A 343 -1.48 4.21 17.58
N LEU A 344 -1.21 4.77 16.40
CA LEU A 344 -0.11 5.72 16.20
C LEU A 344 -0.41 7.08 16.85
N THR A 345 -1.66 7.55 16.75
CA THR A 345 -2.10 8.76 17.46
C THR A 345 -1.97 8.58 18.98
N ARG A 346 -2.38 7.41 19.53
CA ARG A 346 -2.22 7.11 20.96
C ARG A 346 -0.77 7.15 21.39
N GLN A 347 0.16 6.58 20.61
CA GLN A 347 1.60 6.64 20.90
C GLN A 347 2.10 8.08 20.92
N ALA A 348 1.65 8.92 19.97
CA ALA A 348 2.00 10.33 19.91
C ALA A 348 1.43 11.14 21.10
N ASP A 349 0.17 10.92 21.47
CA ASP A 349 -0.50 11.58 22.60
C ASP A 349 0.18 11.22 23.92
N MET A 350 0.67 9.98 24.05
CA MET A 350 1.43 9.50 25.20
C MET A 350 2.92 9.93 25.17
N LYS A 351 3.28 10.85 24.25
CA LYS A 351 4.62 11.45 24.14
C LYS A 351 5.73 10.40 23.88
N MET A 352 5.41 9.31 23.19
CA MET A 352 6.43 8.37 22.72
C MET A 352 7.38 9.09 21.73
N ASP A 353 8.68 8.77 21.77
CA ASP A 353 9.66 9.35 20.84
C ASP A 353 9.25 9.06 19.38
N LEU A 354 9.29 10.10 18.54
CA LEU A 354 8.86 10.02 17.14
C LEU A 354 9.58 8.94 16.34
N ARG A 355 10.84 8.66 16.67
CA ARG A 355 11.63 7.59 16.05
C ARG A 355 11.03 6.21 16.33
N TRP A 356 10.54 5.99 17.55
CA TRP A 356 9.87 4.74 17.92
C TRP A 356 8.50 4.63 17.28
N ILE A 357 7.75 5.73 17.18
CA ILE A 357 6.47 5.75 16.46
C ILE A 357 6.70 5.46 14.97
N GLN A 358 7.74 6.03 14.35
CA GLN A 358 8.10 5.75 12.97
C GLN A 358 8.46 4.28 12.75
N ALA A 359 9.29 3.71 13.63
CA ALA A 359 9.68 2.32 13.59
C ALA A 359 8.45 1.38 13.77
N ASN A 360 7.62 1.61 14.79
CA ASN A 360 6.39 0.84 15.01
C ASN A 360 5.42 0.93 13.83
N ALA A 361 5.33 2.12 13.21
CA ALA A 361 4.53 2.34 12.03
C ALA A 361 5.15 1.75 10.76
N ARG A 362 6.43 1.45 10.77
CA ARG A 362 7.17 1.00 9.59
C ARG A 362 6.97 1.98 8.42
N HIS A 363 7.22 3.29 8.70
CA HIS A 363 7.15 4.36 7.72
C HIS A 363 8.54 4.67 7.17
N GLU A 364 8.73 4.49 5.86
CA GLU A 364 9.96 4.88 5.17
C GLU A 364 10.22 6.39 5.29
N ASP A 365 9.15 7.20 5.23
CA ASP A 365 9.22 8.66 5.33
C ASP A 365 8.65 9.16 6.66
N ILE A 366 9.46 9.88 7.43
CA ILE A 366 9.09 10.49 8.71
C ILE A 366 7.93 11.48 8.58
N ASN A 367 7.79 12.13 7.42
CA ASN A 367 6.67 13.04 7.17
C ASN A 367 5.31 12.35 7.28
N THR A 368 5.25 11.05 7.00
CA THR A 368 4.05 10.25 7.21
C THR A 368 3.72 10.15 8.69
N THR A 369 4.73 9.97 9.55
CA THR A 369 4.57 9.88 11.00
C THR A 369 4.27 11.24 11.63
N MET A 370 4.84 12.33 11.11
CA MET A 370 4.53 13.69 11.53
C MET A 370 3.03 14.04 11.43
N GLY A 371 2.31 13.39 10.53
CA GLY A 371 0.86 13.57 10.39
C GLY A 371 0.04 13.13 11.61
N TYR A 372 0.60 12.33 12.53
CA TYR A 372 -0.04 11.90 13.77
C TYR A 372 0.25 12.84 14.96
N LEU A 373 1.20 13.74 14.82
CA LEU A 373 1.45 14.75 15.84
C LEU A 373 0.38 15.84 15.73
N HIS A 374 -0.54 15.86 16.65
CA HIS A 374 -1.43 16.99 16.82
C HIS A 374 -0.62 18.12 17.44
N GLN A 375 -0.31 19.15 16.63
CA GLN A 375 0.25 20.39 17.18
C GLN A 375 -0.88 21.13 17.89
N ASP A 376 -1.00 20.93 19.20
CA ASP A 376 -1.71 21.86 20.05
C ASP A 376 -0.79 23.08 20.25
N ASP A 377 -1.15 24.22 19.70
CA ASP A 377 -0.38 25.47 19.86
C ASP A 377 -0.18 25.84 21.33
N ARG A 378 -1.07 25.41 22.22
CA ARG A 378 -0.95 25.57 23.67
C ARG A 378 0.16 24.70 24.26
N ASP A 379 0.27 23.46 23.82
CA ASP A 379 1.36 22.56 24.23
C ASP A 379 2.70 23.06 23.69
N ARG A 380 2.74 23.52 22.45
CA ARG A 380 3.92 24.14 21.85
C ARG A 380 4.37 25.37 22.65
N HIS A 381 3.44 26.22 23.03
CA HIS A 381 3.75 27.41 23.84
C HIS A 381 4.29 27.00 25.21
N ARG A 382 3.62 26.07 25.92
CA ARG A 382 4.07 25.57 27.22
C ARG A 382 5.48 24.96 27.18
N GLU A 383 5.75 24.11 26.17
CA GLU A 383 7.08 23.53 26.02
C GLU A 383 8.14 24.57 25.65
N THR A 384 7.79 25.56 24.84
CA THR A 384 8.69 26.68 24.55
C THR A 384 9.04 27.45 25.84
N ASP A 385 8.05 27.79 26.67
CA ASP A 385 8.28 28.47 27.95
C ASP A 385 9.08 27.59 28.93
N ARG A 386 8.94 26.30 28.90
CA ARG A 386 9.69 25.36 29.74
C ARG A 386 11.17 25.32 29.36
N VAL A 387 11.48 25.30 28.07
CA VAL A 387 12.83 25.10 27.53
C VAL A 387 13.59 26.41 27.39
N MET A 388 12.90 27.48 26.97
CA MET A 388 13.50 28.77 26.65
C MET A 388 13.46 29.70 27.87
N LYS A 389 14.05 29.25 28.97
CA LYS A 389 14.25 30.11 30.17
C LYS A 389 15.62 30.77 30.09
N LEU A 390 15.67 32.08 30.29
CA LEU A 390 16.92 32.75 30.58
C LEU A 390 17.32 32.35 32.01
N ASN A 391 18.34 31.50 32.14
CA ASN A 391 18.92 31.22 33.46
C ASN A 391 19.34 32.57 34.10
N LYS A 392 18.53 33.03 35.02
CA LYS A 392 18.98 33.98 36.01
C LYS A 392 19.43 33.11 37.19
N GLU A 393 20.75 32.95 37.33
CA GLU A 393 21.33 32.60 38.63
C GLU A 393 20.91 33.60 39.69
#